data_6ca30dc4eb4cf665fee38b9cb8801479
#
_entry.id   6ca30dc4eb4cf665fee38b9cb8801479
#
_cell.length_a   1.000
_cell.length_b   1.000
_cell.length_c   1.000
_cell.angle_alpha   90.00
_cell.angle_beta   90.00
_cell.angle_gamma   90.00
#
_symmetry.space_group_name_H-M   'P 1'
#
loop_
_entity.id
_entity.type
_entity.pdbx_description
1 polymer ?
#
loop_
_entity_poly.entity_id
_entity_poly.type
_entity_poly.pdbx_seq_one_letter_code
_entity_poly.pdbx_strand_id
1 'polypeptide(L)'
;RTAMKLIDFDDKFNRKLAKYIEKHAGERTEEEWENYIAEAYGKFGDTYLGEIGKTPRQYFAEMSDSALVETLKEYLLQDISVPDILCEELESRGVFPELLALLNETDEELVHYALNIIGSDPRAFGRYIAMLADDAYDGHIKDSLADLLKARADDAADGVLPLVGTESEPYALEILSKVQKRDDRVYNALLNAFKGADDADAPLYAGYLASYGDERALPSLLAAIEREDIGFVLFQELKFAIEALGGEYEKERDFSNDPAYKKIMAGGGGTDIFGGKKTSQQRCSSPPF
;
A
#
# COMPACT_ATOMS: atom_id res chain seq x y z
N ARG A 1 32.42 -14.18 -8.09
CA ARG A 1 32.21 -12.75 -8.37
C ARG A 1 32.91 -11.98 -7.27
N THR A 2 33.81 -11.05 -7.60
CA THR A 2 34.39 -10.15 -6.57
C THR A 2 33.28 -9.23 -6.11
N ALA A 3 33.01 -9.19 -4.80
CA ALA A 3 31.98 -8.32 -4.24
C ALA A 3 32.26 -6.87 -4.59
N MET A 4 31.23 -6.12 -4.98
CA MET A 4 31.34 -4.68 -5.25
C MET A 4 31.71 -3.96 -3.93
N LYS A 5 32.67 -3.07 -3.99
CA LYS A 5 33.02 -2.25 -2.81
C LYS A 5 31.98 -1.15 -2.65
N LEU A 6 31.08 -1.32 -1.72
CA LEU A 6 30.06 -0.34 -1.36
C LEU A 6 30.59 0.71 -0.39
N ILE A 7 29.94 1.86 -0.39
CA ILE A 7 30.14 2.93 0.58
C ILE A 7 28.91 2.94 1.51
N ASP A 8 29.14 2.65 2.78
CA ASP A 8 28.08 2.76 3.80
C ASP A 8 27.87 4.25 4.15
N PHE A 9 26.94 4.87 3.41
CA PHE A 9 26.60 6.28 3.60
C PHE A 9 25.87 6.52 4.90
N ASP A 10 25.04 5.57 5.33
CA ASP A 10 24.28 5.71 6.57
C ASP A 10 25.19 5.62 7.80
N ASP A 11 26.14 4.70 7.82
CA ASP A 11 27.16 4.65 8.88
C ASP A 11 27.97 5.96 8.92
N LYS A 12 28.36 6.50 7.76
CA LYS A 12 29.08 7.79 7.70
C LYS A 12 28.25 8.94 8.24
N PHE A 13 26.97 9.02 7.92
CA PHE A 13 26.06 10.00 8.44
C PHE A 13 25.89 9.82 9.96
N ASN A 14 25.59 8.60 10.41
CA ASN A 14 25.35 8.28 11.81
C ASN A 14 26.54 8.61 12.71
N ARG A 15 27.76 8.34 12.26
CA ARG A 15 28.97 8.72 13.00
C ARG A 15 29.14 10.24 13.15
N LYS A 16 28.78 11.03 12.14
CA LYS A 16 28.78 12.50 12.23
C LYS A 16 27.67 12.99 13.14
N LEU A 17 26.48 12.43 13.02
CA LEU A 17 25.32 12.77 13.81
C LEU A 17 25.54 12.47 15.29
N ALA A 18 26.07 11.30 15.64
CA ALA A 18 26.35 10.92 17.02
C ALA A 18 27.28 11.93 17.73
N LYS A 19 28.34 12.36 17.04
CA LYS A 19 29.28 13.40 17.58
C LYS A 19 28.58 14.74 17.76
N TYR A 20 27.61 15.07 16.90
CA TYR A 20 26.86 16.32 17.01
C TYR A 20 25.87 16.25 18.17
N ILE A 21 25.12 15.14 18.30
CA ILE A 21 24.18 14.93 19.41
C ILE A 21 24.92 14.98 20.77
N GLU A 22 26.08 14.31 20.87
CA GLU A 22 26.89 14.31 22.10
C GLU A 22 27.26 15.74 22.55
N LYS A 23 27.61 16.61 21.60
CA LYS A 23 27.96 18.01 21.88
C LYS A 23 26.76 18.88 22.26
N HIS A 24 25.57 18.51 21.84
CA HIS A 24 24.34 19.30 22.01
C HIS A 24 23.27 18.55 22.85
N ALA A 25 23.73 17.60 23.68
CA ALA A 25 22.88 16.83 24.57
C ALA A 25 22.05 17.75 25.47
N GLY A 26 20.73 17.58 25.50
CA GLY A 26 19.81 18.38 26.31
C GLY A 26 19.36 19.71 25.69
N GLU A 27 19.84 20.08 24.50
CA GLU A 27 19.42 21.32 23.81
C GLU A 27 18.09 21.21 23.05
N ARG A 28 17.61 19.97 22.77
CA ARG A 28 16.40 19.71 22.00
C ARG A 28 15.54 18.64 22.65
N THR A 29 14.23 18.71 22.40
CA THR A 29 13.29 17.64 22.71
C THR A 29 13.46 16.47 21.71
N GLU A 30 12.83 15.33 21.99
CA GLU A 30 12.87 14.16 21.10
C GLU A 30 12.31 14.50 19.69
N GLU A 31 11.15 15.17 19.64
CA GLU A 31 10.53 15.63 18.39
C GLU A 31 11.42 16.62 17.61
N GLU A 32 12.08 17.53 18.30
CA GLU A 32 13.02 18.47 17.67
C GLU A 32 14.26 17.74 17.12
N TRP A 33 14.71 16.67 17.78
CA TRP A 33 15.80 15.84 17.28
C TRP A 33 15.38 15.05 16.05
N GLU A 34 14.19 14.45 16.02
CA GLU A 34 13.67 13.72 14.84
C GLU A 34 13.63 14.63 13.60
N ASN A 35 13.07 15.84 13.74
CA ASN A 35 13.02 16.82 12.67
C ASN A 35 14.42 17.25 12.21
N TYR A 36 15.34 17.48 13.16
CA TYR A 36 16.74 17.84 12.85
C TYR A 36 17.45 16.72 12.10
N ILE A 37 17.28 15.46 12.50
CA ILE A 37 17.92 14.29 11.88
C ILE A 37 17.46 14.18 10.42
N ALA A 38 16.17 14.31 10.15
CA ALA A 38 15.62 14.25 8.79
C ALA A 38 16.20 15.36 7.89
N GLU A 39 16.27 16.60 8.40
CA GLU A 39 16.86 17.72 7.67
C GLU A 39 18.37 17.55 7.45
N ALA A 40 19.08 17.06 8.47
CA ALA A 40 20.52 16.83 8.42
C ALA A 40 20.89 15.74 7.42
N TYR A 41 20.06 14.66 7.31
CA TYR A 41 20.26 13.61 6.33
C TYR A 41 20.08 14.13 4.90
N GLY A 42 19.04 14.93 4.66
CA GLY A 42 18.86 15.60 3.37
C GLY A 42 20.07 16.47 2.98
N LYS A 43 20.61 17.26 3.91
CA LYS A 43 21.83 18.07 3.72
C LYS A 43 23.09 17.22 3.51
N PHE A 44 23.16 16.05 4.15
CA PHE A 44 24.29 15.13 3.98
C PHE A 44 24.38 14.65 2.53
N GLY A 45 23.25 14.41 1.87
CA GLY A 45 23.21 14.05 0.44
C GLY A 45 23.93 15.05 -0.46
N ASP A 46 23.95 16.33 -0.10
CA ASP A 46 24.59 17.42 -0.84
C ASP A 46 25.95 17.83 -0.25
N THR A 47 26.45 17.12 0.77
CA THR A 47 27.74 17.41 1.39
C THR A 47 28.87 16.75 0.63
N TYR A 48 29.89 17.54 0.24
CA TYR A 48 31.08 17.02 -0.42
C TYR A 48 31.89 16.09 0.51
N LEU A 49 32.18 14.89 0.02
CA LEU A 49 32.99 13.90 0.71
C LEU A 49 34.35 13.75 0.03
N GLY A 50 35.42 14.24 0.67
CA GLY A 50 36.78 14.26 0.09
C GLY A 50 37.31 12.88 -0.31
N GLU A 51 36.87 11.81 0.38
CA GLU A 51 37.30 10.43 0.10
C GLU A 51 36.75 9.86 -1.22
N ILE A 52 35.62 10.39 -1.71
CA ILE A 52 35.02 9.99 -2.99
C ILE A 52 35.04 11.10 -4.04
N GLY A 53 35.48 12.32 -3.66
CA GLY A 53 35.62 13.45 -4.56
C GLY A 53 34.31 14.04 -5.08
N LYS A 54 33.16 13.77 -4.41
CA LYS A 54 31.83 14.21 -4.81
C LYS A 54 30.85 14.14 -3.64
N THR A 55 29.61 14.62 -3.84
CA THR A 55 28.53 14.42 -2.87
C THR A 55 27.90 13.03 -3.03
N PRO A 56 27.20 12.49 -2.01
CA PRO A 56 26.43 11.24 -2.15
C PRO A 56 25.42 11.28 -3.29
N ARG A 57 24.70 12.38 -3.51
CA ARG A 57 23.77 12.53 -4.64
C ARG A 57 24.48 12.46 -5.98
N GLN A 58 25.61 13.15 -6.13
CA GLN A 58 26.42 13.06 -7.37
C GLN A 58 26.96 11.66 -7.60
N TYR A 59 27.32 10.94 -6.53
CA TYR A 59 27.81 9.57 -6.64
C TYR A 59 26.81 8.63 -7.31
N PHE A 60 25.53 8.70 -6.91
CA PHE A 60 24.48 7.89 -7.54
C PHE A 60 24.01 8.48 -8.87
N ALA A 61 23.88 9.79 -9.00
CA ALA A 61 23.42 10.44 -10.23
C ALA A 61 24.33 10.17 -11.46
N GLU A 62 25.62 9.93 -11.23
CA GLU A 62 26.57 9.60 -12.30
C GLU A 62 26.53 8.13 -12.74
N MET A 63 25.81 7.26 -12.01
CA MET A 63 25.64 5.85 -12.35
C MET A 63 24.65 5.68 -13.51
N SER A 64 24.86 4.65 -14.34
CA SER A 64 23.84 4.19 -15.28
C SER A 64 22.67 3.53 -14.54
N ASP A 65 21.51 3.39 -15.20
CA ASP A 65 20.34 2.70 -14.64
C ASP A 65 20.68 1.27 -14.19
N SER A 66 21.40 0.53 -15.02
CA SER A 66 21.88 -0.81 -14.69
C SER A 66 22.82 -0.82 -13.48
N ALA A 67 23.73 0.15 -13.38
CA ALA A 67 24.66 0.25 -12.26
C ALA A 67 23.92 0.58 -10.93
N LEU A 68 22.90 1.44 -10.96
CA LEU A 68 22.08 1.74 -9.79
C LEU A 68 21.33 0.49 -9.28
N VAL A 69 20.70 -0.26 -10.18
CA VAL A 69 20.00 -1.49 -9.83
C VAL A 69 20.95 -2.55 -9.26
N GLU A 70 22.11 -2.75 -9.88
CA GLU A 70 23.12 -3.68 -9.33
C GLU A 70 23.66 -3.19 -7.99
N THR A 71 23.79 -1.90 -7.79
CA THR A 71 24.21 -1.32 -6.50
C THR A 71 23.16 -1.57 -5.41
N LEU A 72 21.87 -1.42 -5.71
CA LEU A 72 20.78 -1.77 -4.80
C LEU A 72 20.87 -3.24 -4.39
N LYS A 73 21.00 -4.15 -5.35
CA LYS A 73 21.16 -5.59 -5.09
C LYS A 73 22.35 -5.88 -4.18
N GLU A 74 23.47 -5.22 -4.43
CA GLU A 74 24.69 -5.44 -3.66
C GLU A 74 24.58 -4.92 -2.21
N TYR A 75 23.85 -3.82 -1.95
CA TYR A 75 23.56 -3.36 -0.58
C TYR A 75 22.82 -4.44 0.21
N LEU A 76 21.75 -5.01 -0.37
CA LEU A 76 20.97 -6.07 0.26
C LEU A 76 21.79 -7.36 0.43
N LEU A 77 22.54 -7.78 -0.60
CA LEU A 77 23.35 -8.98 -0.56
C LEU A 77 24.46 -8.92 0.51
N GLN A 78 25.00 -7.73 0.77
CA GLN A 78 26.06 -7.52 1.75
C GLN A 78 25.52 -7.13 3.14
N ASP A 79 24.19 -7.12 3.33
CA ASP A 79 23.53 -6.74 4.59
C ASP A 79 23.98 -5.34 5.06
N ILE A 80 24.09 -4.41 4.11
CA ILE A 80 24.40 -3.00 4.37
C ILE A 80 23.14 -2.19 4.14
N SER A 81 22.84 -1.25 5.02
CA SER A 81 21.67 -0.36 4.89
C SER A 81 21.64 0.32 3.52
N VAL A 82 20.49 0.21 2.85
CA VAL A 82 20.27 0.87 1.55
C VAL A 82 20.07 2.36 1.78
N PRO A 83 20.93 3.24 1.26
CA PRO A 83 20.79 4.68 1.48
C PRO A 83 19.52 5.23 0.81
N ASP A 84 18.74 6.05 1.52
CA ASP A 84 17.56 6.72 0.94
C ASP A 84 17.91 7.51 -0.33
N ILE A 85 19.12 8.08 -0.39
CA ILE A 85 19.63 8.83 -1.56
C ILE A 85 19.69 7.96 -2.82
N LEU A 86 20.00 6.65 -2.69
CA LEU A 86 19.94 5.71 -3.80
C LEU A 86 18.49 5.47 -4.26
N CYS A 87 17.58 5.29 -3.31
CA CYS A 87 16.15 5.13 -3.62
C CYS A 87 15.57 6.38 -4.29
N GLU A 88 15.89 7.57 -3.76
CA GLU A 88 15.49 8.86 -4.35
C GLU A 88 15.99 9.02 -5.80
N GLU A 89 17.24 8.62 -6.09
CA GLU A 89 17.78 8.65 -7.45
C GLU A 89 17.03 7.69 -8.39
N LEU A 90 16.74 6.45 -7.92
CA LEU A 90 15.98 5.47 -8.68
C LEU A 90 14.55 5.98 -8.96
N GLU A 91 13.87 6.53 -7.97
CA GLU A 91 12.54 7.13 -8.10
C GLU A 91 12.54 8.30 -9.10
N SER A 92 13.57 9.16 -9.05
CA SER A 92 13.67 10.33 -9.92
C SER A 92 13.81 9.96 -11.39
N ARG A 93 14.41 8.80 -11.71
CA ARG A 93 14.54 8.29 -13.07
C ARG A 93 13.25 7.69 -13.61
N GLY A 94 12.30 7.41 -12.73
CA GLY A 94 11.02 6.78 -13.07
C GLY A 94 11.19 5.30 -13.42
N VAL A 95 10.24 4.77 -14.19
CA VAL A 95 10.20 3.34 -14.53
C VAL A 95 11.05 3.03 -15.76
N PHE A 96 11.98 2.09 -15.63
CA PHE A 96 12.86 1.62 -16.69
C PHE A 96 13.00 0.08 -16.62
N PRO A 97 13.48 -0.58 -17.71
CA PRO A 97 13.43 -2.04 -17.82
C PRO A 97 14.15 -2.79 -16.69
N GLU A 98 15.33 -2.32 -16.27
CA GLU A 98 16.15 -2.98 -15.24
C GLU A 98 15.46 -2.91 -13.87
N LEU A 99 14.77 -1.80 -13.55
CA LEU A 99 13.99 -1.66 -12.33
C LEU A 99 12.78 -2.60 -12.35
N LEU A 100 12.06 -2.67 -13.47
CA LEU A 100 10.94 -3.62 -13.63
C LEU A 100 11.39 -5.08 -13.53
N ALA A 101 12.61 -5.39 -13.97
CA ALA A 101 13.16 -6.74 -13.89
C ALA A 101 13.32 -7.22 -12.44
N LEU A 102 13.50 -6.31 -11.47
CA LEU A 102 13.55 -6.66 -10.05
C LEU A 102 12.27 -7.34 -9.52
N LEU A 103 11.13 -7.08 -10.15
CA LEU A 103 9.86 -7.72 -9.80
C LEU A 103 9.83 -9.22 -10.14
N ASN A 104 10.84 -9.75 -10.84
CA ASN A 104 11.00 -11.18 -11.16
C ASN A 104 11.97 -11.89 -10.21
N GLU A 105 12.61 -11.16 -9.31
CA GLU A 105 13.53 -11.76 -8.33
C GLU A 105 12.78 -12.63 -7.31
N THR A 106 13.49 -13.60 -6.76
CA THR A 106 12.93 -14.48 -5.71
C THR A 106 13.14 -13.93 -4.30
N ASP A 107 13.97 -12.91 -4.18
CA ASP A 107 14.21 -12.20 -2.92
C ASP A 107 13.07 -11.21 -2.69
N GLU A 108 12.24 -11.49 -1.68
CA GLU A 108 11.07 -10.70 -1.35
C GLU A 108 11.43 -9.27 -0.93
N GLU A 109 12.54 -9.08 -0.23
CA GLU A 109 12.99 -7.75 0.19
C GLU A 109 13.31 -6.89 -1.03
N LEU A 110 14.00 -7.48 -2.03
CA LEU A 110 14.30 -6.80 -3.28
C LEU A 110 13.04 -6.46 -4.08
N VAL A 111 12.06 -7.37 -4.11
CA VAL A 111 10.75 -7.11 -4.72
C VAL A 111 10.03 -5.97 -4.00
N HIS A 112 10.05 -5.93 -2.67
CA HIS A 112 9.45 -4.82 -1.90
C HIS A 112 10.12 -3.48 -2.19
N TYR A 113 11.46 -3.42 -2.28
CA TYR A 113 12.16 -2.21 -2.70
C TYR A 113 11.72 -1.76 -4.09
N ALA A 114 11.63 -2.69 -5.05
CA ALA A 114 11.18 -2.38 -6.40
C ALA A 114 9.74 -1.83 -6.42
N LEU A 115 8.80 -2.44 -5.68
CA LEU A 115 7.42 -1.98 -5.57
C LEU A 115 7.35 -0.56 -4.97
N ASN A 116 8.12 -0.29 -3.91
CA ASN A 116 8.16 1.03 -3.28
C ASN A 116 8.72 2.12 -4.21
N ILE A 117 9.79 1.81 -4.95
CA ILE A 117 10.42 2.74 -5.89
C ILE A 117 9.53 2.99 -7.11
N ILE A 118 8.96 1.95 -7.70
CA ILE A 118 8.08 2.05 -8.89
C ILE A 118 6.75 2.71 -8.53
N GLY A 119 6.21 2.36 -7.36
CA GLY A 119 4.94 2.91 -6.89
C GLY A 119 3.77 2.60 -7.84
N SER A 120 2.81 3.52 -7.89
CA SER A 120 1.59 3.39 -8.71
C SER A 120 1.79 3.91 -10.15
N ASP A 121 2.89 3.54 -10.79
CA ASP A 121 3.13 3.91 -12.18
C ASP A 121 2.38 2.94 -13.13
N PRO A 122 1.49 3.45 -14.02
CA PRO A 122 0.72 2.59 -14.92
C PRO A 122 1.55 1.71 -15.84
N ARG A 123 2.79 2.07 -16.12
CA ARG A 123 3.71 1.24 -16.92
C ARG A 123 4.03 -0.10 -16.28
N ALA A 124 3.91 -0.20 -14.95
CA ALA A 124 4.11 -1.43 -14.19
C ALA A 124 2.81 -2.27 -14.01
N PHE A 125 1.62 -1.71 -14.29
CA PHE A 125 0.35 -2.34 -13.95
C PHE A 125 0.16 -3.70 -14.60
N GLY A 126 0.58 -3.88 -15.85
CA GLY A 126 0.53 -5.19 -16.49
C GLY A 126 1.31 -6.25 -15.71
N ARG A 127 2.48 -5.89 -15.16
CA ARG A 127 3.26 -6.79 -14.31
C ARG A 127 2.61 -7.02 -12.95
N TYR A 128 2.11 -5.98 -12.30
CA TYR A 128 1.43 -6.10 -11.01
C TYR A 128 0.21 -7.02 -11.09
N ILE A 129 -0.60 -6.88 -12.14
CA ILE A 129 -1.78 -7.71 -12.37
C ILE A 129 -1.38 -9.17 -12.61
N ALA A 130 -0.32 -9.42 -13.38
CA ALA A 130 0.21 -10.76 -13.57
C ALA A 130 0.70 -11.39 -12.25
N MET A 131 1.36 -10.61 -11.38
CA MET A 131 1.78 -11.07 -10.05
C MET A 131 0.59 -11.36 -9.12
N LEU A 132 -0.49 -10.57 -9.19
CA LEU A 132 -1.73 -10.87 -8.44
C LEU A 132 -2.34 -12.21 -8.85
N ALA A 133 -2.26 -12.57 -10.13
CA ALA A 133 -2.80 -13.81 -10.68
C ALA A 133 -1.90 -15.03 -10.43
N ASP A 134 -0.67 -14.81 -9.96
CA ASP A 134 0.33 -15.87 -9.76
C ASP A 134 0.35 -16.32 -8.30
N ASP A 135 0.16 -17.62 -8.06
CA ASP A 135 0.14 -18.23 -6.73
C ASP A 135 1.53 -18.32 -6.09
N ALA A 136 2.60 -18.05 -6.86
CA ALA A 136 3.95 -18.00 -6.33
C ALA A 136 4.20 -16.83 -5.37
N TYR A 137 3.39 -15.77 -5.44
CA TYR A 137 3.50 -14.61 -4.56
C TYR A 137 2.61 -14.75 -3.33
N ASP A 138 3.16 -14.41 -2.17
CA ASP A 138 2.42 -14.44 -0.91
C ASP A 138 1.41 -13.30 -0.75
N GLY A 139 0.59 -13.40 0.32
CA GLY A 139 -0.44 -12.41 0.60
C GLY A 139 0.09 -11.01 0.86
N HIS A 140 1.29 -10.86 1.44
CA HIS A 140 1.87 -9.54 1.73
C HIS A 140 2.26 -8.79 0.47
N ILE A 141 2.84 -9.50 -0.51
CA ILE A 141 3.14 -8.91 -1.82
C ILE A 141 1.84 -8.58 -2.54
N LYS A 142 0.85 -9.50 -2.54
CA LYS A 142 -0.45 -9.27 -3.18
C LYS A 142 -1.21 -8.08 -2.56
N ASP A 143 -1.18 -7.92 -1.25
CA ASP A 143 -1.76 -6.76 -0.55
C ASP A 143 -1.09 -5.44 -1.02
N SER A 144 0.25 -5.42 -1.11
CA SER A 144 1.00 -4.26 -1.59
C SER A 144 0.67 -3.92 -3.04
N LEU A 145 0.56 -4.92 -3.91
CA LEU A 145 0.16 -4.76 -5.31
C LEU A 145 -1.25 -4.19 -5.43
N ALA A 146 -2.20 -4.70 -4.63
CA ALA A 146 -3.56 -4.18 -4.61
C ALA A 146 -3.61 -2.72 -4.17
N ASP A 147 -2.84 -2.33 -3.15
CA ASP A 147 -2.75 -0.93 -2.69
C ASP A 147 -2.20 0.00 -3.78
N LEU A 148 -1.16 -0.43 -4.50
CA LEU A 148 -0.58 0.34 -5.60
C LEU A 148 -1.56 0.50 -6.78
N LEU A 149 -2.33 -0.53 -7.11
CA LEU A 149 -3.33 -0.49 -8.17
C LEU A 149 -4.55 0.35 -7.76
N LYS A 150 -4.99 0.28 -6.50
CA LYS A 150 -6.10 1.10 -5.95
C LYS A 150 -5.82 2.58 -6.05
N ALA A 151 -4.57 3.02 -5.86
CA ALA A 151 -4.19 4.42 -5.94
C ALA A 151 -4.48 5.04 -7.32
N ARG A 152 -4.55 4.22 -8.37
CA ARG A 152 -4.88 4.62 -9.74
C ARG A 152 -5.83 3.61 -10.40
N ALA A 153 -6.91 3.28 -9.70
CA ALA A 153 -7.85 2.23 -10.09
C ALA A 153 -8.46 2.43 -11.49
N ASP A 154 -8.70 3.68 -11.89
CA ASP A 154 -9.22 3.99 -13.23
C ASP A 154 -8.27 3.55 -14.37
N ASP A 155 -6.96 3.62 -14.13
CA ASP A 155 -5.95 3.18 -15.10
C ASP A 155 -5.74 1.65 -15.06
N ALA A 156 -6.05 1.02 -13.93
CA ALA A 156 -5.88 -0.41 -13.73
C ALA A 156 -7.12 -1.24 -14.14
N ALA A 157 -8.30 -0.63 -14.23
CA ALA A 157 -9.59 -1.31 -14.33
C ALA A 157 -9.67 -2.34 -15.47
N ASP A 158 -9.23 -1.97 -16.68
CA ASP A 158 -9.28 -2.86 -17.85
C ASP A 158 -8.43 -4.13 -17.66
N GLY A 159 -7.28 -4.00 -17.00
CA GLY A 159 -6.40 -5.14 -16.71
C GLY A 159 -6.87 -5.99 -15.53
N VAL A 160 -7.56 -5.39 -14.57
CA VAL A 160 -8.05 -6.05 -13.35
C VAL A 160 -9.36 -6.81 -13.60
N LEU A 161 -10.26 -6.31 -14.46
CA LEU A 161 -11.54 -6.94 -14.76
C LEU A 161 -11.44 -8.45 -15.12
N PRO A 162 -10.45 -8.92 -15.89
CA PRO A 162 -10.30 -10.36 -16.20
C PRO A 162 -10.01 -11.23 -14.97
N LEU A 163 -9.61 -10.67 -13.83
CA LEU A 163 -9.38 -11.42 -12.60
C LEU A 163 -10.69 -11.74 -11.84
N VAL A 164 -11.79 -11.09 -12.19
CA VAL A 164 -13.12 -11.40 -11.64
C VAL A 164 -13.53 -12.80 -12.07
N GLY A 165 -13.95 -13.63 -11.12
CA GLY A 165 -14.26 -15.05 -11.34
C GLY A 165 -13.04 -15.99 -11.27
N THR A 166 -11.87 -15.49 -10.90
CA THR A 166 -10.66 -16.28 -10.64
C THR A 166 -10.35 -16.34 -9.12
N GLU A 167 -9.31 -17.05 -8.72
CA GLU A 167 -8.86 -17.06 -7.31
C GLU A 167 -8.40 -15.68 -6.82
N SER A 168 -8.06 -14.77 -7.73
CA SER A 168 -7.68 -13.40 -7.40
C SER A 168 -8.86 -12.41 -7.37
N GLU A 169 -10.11 -12.90 -7.50
CA GLU A 169 -11.32 -12.08 -7.44
C GLU A 169 -11.39 -11.16 -6.21
N PRO A 170 -11.02 -11.58 -4.98
CA PRO A 170 -11.08 -10.70 -3.82
C PRO A 170 -10.24 -9.42 -4.01
N TYR A 171 -9.03 -9.54 -4.54
CA TYR A 171 -8.19 -8.39 -4.87
C TYR A 171 -8.78 -7.55 -6.02
N ALA A 172 -9.32 -8.22 -7.03
CA ALA A 172 -9.93 -7.54 -8.17
C ALA A 172 -11.11 -6.66 -7.73
N LEU A 173 -12.02 -7.18 -6.93
CA LEU A 173 -13.19 -6.43 -6.45
C LEU A 173 -12.79 -5.26 -5.54
N GLU A 174 -11.78 -5.45 -4.70
CA GLU A 174 -11.24 -4.39 -3.85
C GLU A 174 -10.68 -3.23 -4.70
N ILE A 175 -9.89 -3.53 -5.74
CA ILE A 175 -9.33 -2.53 -6.65
C ILE A 175 -10.45 -1.85 -7.44
N LEU A 176 -11.36 -2.62 -8.02
CA LEU A 176 -12.48 -2.11 -8.84
C LEU A 176 -13.42 -1.22 -8.02
N SER A 177 -13.55 -1.44 -6.71
CA SER A 177 -14.35 -0.58 -5.83
C SER A 177 -13.84 0.86 -5.74
N LYS A 178 -12.58 1.12 -6.12
CA LYS A 178 -11.93 2.43 -6.12
C LYS A 178 -11.97 3.14 -7.46
N VAL A 179 -12.50 2.50 -8.51
CA VAL A 179 -12.71 3.12 -9.82
C VAL A 179 -13.70 4.27 -9.70
N GLN A 180 -13.35 5.43 -10.23
CA GLN A 180 -14.17 6.63 -10.16
C GLN A 180 -14.95 6.87 -11.47
N LYS A 181 -14.43 6.39 -12.59
CA LYS A 181 -15.12 6.44 -13.87
C LYS A 181 -16.30 5.47 -13.91
N ARG A 182 -17.44 5.93 -14.42
CA ARG A 182 -18.59 5.05 -14.64
C ARG A 182 -18.25 4.01 -15.71
N ASP A 183 -18.32 2.74 -15.31
CA ASP A 183 -18.09 1.58 -16.17
C ASP A 183 -19.07 0.47 -15.78
N ASP A 184 -19.93 0.09 -16.71
CA ASP A 184 -20.96 -0.94 -16.45
C ASP A 184 -20.35 -2.31 -16.17
N ARG A 185 -19.15 -2.60 -16.66
CA ARG A 185 -18.44 -3.86 -16.37
C ARG A 185 -18.04 -3.91 -14.91
N VAL A 186 -17.51 -2.79 -14.38
CA VAL A 186 -17.13 -2.64 -12.96
C VAL A 186 -18.37 -2.72 -12.08
N TYR A 187 -19.41 -1.94 -12.41
CA TYR A 187 -20.68 -1.97 -11.68
C TYR A 187 -21.24 -3.38 -11.57
N ASN A 188 -21.33 -4.09 -12.73
CA ASN A 188 -21.87 -5.43 -12.77
C ASN A 188 -21.01 -6.45 -11.97
N ALA A 189 -19.68 -6.33 -12.02
CA ALA A 189 -18.80 -7.18 -11.24
C ALA A 189 -19.06 -7.03 -9.74
N LEU A 190 -19.09 -5.79 -9.23
CA LEU A 190 -19.36 -5.50 -7.82
C LEU A 190 -20.78 -5.91 -7.40
N LEU A 191 -21.79 -5.63 -8.23
CA LEU A 191 -23.18 -6.00 -7.92
C LEU A 191 -23.38 -7.52 -7.91
N ASN A 192 -22.77 -8.25 -8.86
CA ASN A 192 -22.86 -9.70 -8.91
C ASN A 192 -22.16 -10.36 -7.72
N ALA A 193 -20.98 -9.83 -7.31
CA ALA A 193 -20.31 -10.29 -6.12
C ALA A 193 -21.18 -10.10 -4.86
N PHE A 194 -21.77 -8.93 -4.69
CA PHE A 194 -22.71 -8.68 -3.58
C PHE A 194 -23.91 -9.62 -3.58
N LYS A 195 -24.53 -9.83 -4.75
CA LYS A 195 -25.72 -10.71 -4.86
C LYS A 195 -25.41 -12.19 -4.66
N GLY A 196 -24.20 -12.61 -4.97
CA GLY A 196 -23.73 -14.00 -4.80
C GLY A 196 -23.11 -14.30 -3.44
N ALA A 197 -22.85 -13.26 -2.63
CA ALA A 197 -22.21 -13.39 -1.35
C ALA A 197 -23.10 -14.08 -0.31
N ASP A 198 -22.47 -14.82 0.59
CA ASP A 198 -23.10 -15.21 1.85
C ASP A 198 -23.12 -14.03 2.85
N ASP A 199 -23.76 -14.23 4.01
CA ASP A 199 -23.90 -13.17 5.01
C ASP A 199 -22.55 -12.80 5.69
N ALA A 200 -21.51 -13.58 5.51
CA ALA A 200 -20.17 -13.26 6.03
C ALA A 200 -19.43 -12.27 5.11
N ASP A 201 -19.55 -12.43 3.79
CA ASP A 201 -18.87 -11.60 2.79
C ASP A 201 -19.72 -10.41 2.31
N ALA A 202 -21.05 -10.51 2.39
CA ALA A 202 -21.97 -9.46 1.96
C ALA A 202 -21.69 -8.06 2.56
N PRO A 203 -21.27 -7.91 3.84
CA PRO A 203 -20.91 -6.62 4.40
C PRO A 203 -19.76 -5.94 3.62
N LEU A 204 -18.72 -6.70 3.28
CA LEU A 204 -17.56 -6.20 2.52
C LEU A 204 -17.99 -5.71 1.13
N TYR A 205 -18.80 -6.49 0.42
CA TYR A 205 -19.23 -6.13 -0.92
C TYR A 205 -20.26 -5.01 -0.94
N ALA A 206 -21.10 -4.87 0.09
CA ALA A 206 -21.92 -3.67 0.28
C ALA A 206 -21.04 -2.42 0.41
N GLY A 207 -19.95 -2.50 1.18
CA GLY A 207 -18.95 -1.44 1.29
C GLY A 207 -18.27 -1.11 -0.05
N TYR A 208 -17.99 -2.10 -0.89
CA TYR A 208 -17.44 -1.88 -2.24
C TYR A 208 -18.43 -1.16 -3.16
N LEU A 209 -19.71 -1.51 -3.12
CA LEU A 209 -20.75 -0.79 -3.88
C LEU A 209 -20.86 0.67 -3.41
N ALA A 210 -20.81 0.90 -2.10
CA ALA A 210 -20.80 2.25 -1.54
C ALA A 210 -19.57 3.04 -1.99
N SER A 211 -18.38 2.42 -1.96
CA SER A 211 -17.13 3.04 -2.41
C SER A 211 -17.13 3.41 -3.90
N TYR A 212 -17.68 2.54 -4.75
CA TYR A 212 -17.83 2.78 -6.18
C TYR A 212 -18.84 3.91 -6.47
N GLY A 213 -19.86 4.05 -5.62
CA GLY A 213 -20.74 5.21 -5.63
C GLY A 213 -21.80 5.21 -6.73
N ASP A 214 -22.24 4.04 -7.22
CA ASP A 214 -23.31 3.94 -8.22
C ASP A 214 -24.67 3.71 -7.58
N GLU A 215 -25.54 4.72 -7.64
CA GLU A 215 -26.90 4.70 -7.04
C GLU A 215 -27.80 3.60 -7.59
N ARG A 216 -27.50 3.02 -8.77
CA ARG A 216 -28.21 1.87 -9.33
C ARG A 216 -28.17 0.63 -8.43
N ALA A 217 -27.24 0.58 -7.47
CA ALA A 217 -27.17 -0.50 -6.49
C ALA A 217 -28.23 -0.39 -5.37
N LEU A 218 -28.83 0.78 -5.17
CA LEU A 218 -29.83 1.02 -4.10
C LEU A 218 -30.96 -0.02 -4.05
N PRO A 219 -31.64 -0.40 -5.14
CA PRO A 219 -32.71 -1.40 -5.06
C PRO A 219 -32.23 -2.76 -4.51
N SER A 220 -31.00 -3.17 -4.83
CA SER A 220 -30.44 -4.44 -4.35
C SER A 220 -30.05 -4.37 -2.87
N LEU A 221 -29.49 -3.26 -2.43
CA LEU A 221 -29.15 -3.02 -1.02
C LEU A 221 -30.39 -2.90 -0.14
N LEU A 222 -31.43 -2.18 -0.63
CA LEU A 222 -32.72 -2.05 0.06
C LEU A 222 -33.44 -3.41 0.15
N ALA A 223 -33.38 -4.24 -0.87
CA ALA A 223 -33.94 -5.59 -0.80
C ALA A 223 -33.20 -6.47 0.21
N ALA A 224 -31.86 -6.33 0.30
CA ALA A 224 -31.06 -7.11 1.23
C ALA A 224 -31.32 -6.71 2.70
N ILE A 225 -31.43 -5.41 3.00
CA ILE A 225 -31.64 -4.93 4.39
C ILE A 225 -33.03 -5.30 4.92
N GLU A 226 -34.02 -5.52 4.05
CA GLU A 226 -35.38 -5.96 4.46
C GLU A 226 -35.45 -7.45 4.82
N ARG A 227 -34.42 -8.25 4.55
CA ARG A 227 -34.35 -9.65 4.98
C ARG A 227 -34.37 -9.72 6.53
N GLU A 228 -35.21 -10.61 7.08
CA GLU A 228 -35.37 -10.78 8.52
C GLU A 228 -34.23 -11.59 9.18
N ASP A 229 -33.54 -12.39 8.38
CA ASP A 229 -32.51 -13.36 8.81
C ASP A 229 -31.08 -12.80 8.86
N ILE A 230 -30.88 -11.53 8.54
CA ILE A 230 -29.54 -10.92 8.55
C ILE A 230 -29.11 -10.51 9.96
N GLY A 231 -27.81 -10.67 10.25
CA GLY A 231 -27.19 -10.25 11.52
C GLY A 231 -26.89 -8.75 11.59
N PHE A 232 -26.50 -8.32 12.78
CA PHE A 232 -26.21 -6.93 13.09
C PHE A 232 -25.16 -6.28 12.18
N VAL A 233 -24.06 -6.99 11.92
CA VAL A 233 -22.95 -6.45 11.09
C VAL A 233 -23.43 -6.16 9.67
N LEU A 234 -24.11 -7.12 9.04
CA LEU A 234 -24.62 -6.94 7.68
C LEU A 234 -25.67 -5.82 7.64
N PHE A 235 -26.56 -5.76 8.63
CA PHE A 235 -27.57 -4.69 8.71
C PHE A 235 -26.92 -3.30 8.77
N GLN A 236 -25.87 -3.11 9.59
CA GLN A 236 -25.17 -1.83 9.72
C GLN A 236 -24.45 -1.44 8.43
N GLU A 237 -23.77 -2.39 7.78
CA GLU A 237 -23.08 -2.13 6.52
C GLU A 237 -24.04 -1.80 5.37
N LEU A 238 -25.17 -2.50 5.30
CA LEU A 238 -26.21 -2.18 4.33
C LEU A 238 -26.79 -0.79 4.56
N LYS A 239 -27.06 -0.42 5.82
CA LYS A 239 -27.55 0.92 6.16
C LYS A 239 -26.55 1.98 5.74
N PHE A 240 -25.27 1.80 6.09
CA PHE A 240 -24.19 2.68 5.68
C PHE A 240 -24.08 2.80 4.15
N ALA A 241 -24.12 1.68 3.42
CA ALA A 241 -24.02 1.67 1.97
C ALA A 241 -25.21 2.38 1.30
N ILE A 242 -26.43 2.18 1.82
CA ILE A 242 -27.63 2.87 1.33
C ILE A 242 -27.49 4.38 1.51
N GLU A 243 -27.09 4.83 2.71
CA GLU A 243 -26.88 6.25 3.01
C GLU A 243 -25.76 6.86 2.15
N ALA A 244 -24.65 6.16 1.98
CA ALA A 244 -23.53 6.60 1.15
C ALA A 244 -23.91 6.77 -0.34
N LEU A 245 -24.89 6.01 -0.82
CA LEU A 245 -25.43 6.12 -2.19
C LEU A 245 -26.60 7.12 -2.30
N GLY A 246 -26.89 7.87 -1.24
CA GLY A 246 -27.94 8.88 -1.20
C GLY A 246 -29.35 8.34 -0.96
N GLY A 247 -29.48 7.09 -0.54
CA GLY A 247 -30.72 6.51 -0.06
C GLY A 247 -30.97 6.79 1.42
N GLU A 248 -32.17 6.51 1.90
CA GLU A 248 -32.57 6.64 3.30
C GLU A 248 -33.15 5.31 3.79
N TYR A 249 -32.80 4.93 5.03
CA TYR A 249 -33.34 3.76 5.70
C TYR A 249 -33.50 4.05 7.20
N GLU A 250 -34.74 4.31 7.64
CA GLU A 250 -35.03 4.73 9.00
C GLU A 250 -35.50 3.60 9.92
N LYS A 251 -35.82 2.42 9.36
CA LYS A 251 -36.30 1.30 10.18
C LYS A 251 -35.20 0.82 11.11
N GLU A 252 -35.55 0.70 12.39
CA GLU A 252 -34.68 0.10 13.38
C GLU A 252 -35.04 -1.37 13.59
N ARG A 253 -34.05 -2.15 14.03
CA ARG A 253 -34.21 -3.57 14.32
C ARG A 253 -33.57 -3.91 15.65
N ASP A 254 -34.20 -4.78 16.43
CA ASP A 254 -33.65 -5.28 17.69
C ASP A 254 -32.62 -6.38 17.43
N PHE A 255 -31.38 -6.13 17.80
CA PHE A 255 -30.24 -7.06 17.71
C PHE A 255 -29.74 -7.51 19.10
N SER A 256 -30.55 -7.32 20.17
CA SER A 256 -30.15 -7.66 21.55
C SER A 256 -29.71 -9.12 21.73
N ASN A 257 -30.16 -10.03 20.85
CA ASN A 257 -29.78 -11.45 20.84
C ASN A 257 -28.62 -11.79 19.91
N ASP A 258 -28.18 -10.86 19.04
CA ASP A 258 -27.10 -11.08 18.10
C ASP A 258 -25.75 -11.13 18.83
N PRO A 259 -24.90 -12.19 18.58
CA PRO A 259 -23.61 -12.33 19.24
C PRO A 259 -22.63 -11.20 18.92
N ALA A 260 -22.62 -10.69 17.68
CA ALA A 260 -21.75 -9.59 17.25
C ALA A 260 -22.15 -8.29 17.95
N TYR A 261 -23.46 -8.00 18.02
CA TYR A 261 -23.98 -6.85 18.77
C TYR A 261 -23.59 -6.90 20.24
N LYS A 262 -23.76 -8.05 20.91
CA LYS A 262 -23.35 -8.23 22.31
C LYS A 262 -21.87 -8.00 22.53
N LYS A 263 -21.03 -8.50 21.62
CA LYS A 263 -19.57 -8.32 21.69
C LYS A 263 -19.17 -6.86 21.58
N ILE A 264 -19.78 -6.12 20.66
CA ILE A 264 -19.51 -4.70 20.44
C ILE A 264 -19.96 -3.88 21.65
N MET A 265 -21.16 -4.14 22.20
CA MET A 265 -21.67 -3.44 23.37
C MET A 265 -20.89 -3.76 24.65
N ALA A 266 -20.40 -4.98 24.81
CA ALA A 266 -19.58 -5.40 25.96
C ALA A 266 -18.13 -4.86 25.90
N GLY A 267 -17.60 -4.60 24.72
CA GLY A 267 -16.22 -4.12 24.51
C GLY A 267 -16.01 -2.63 24.76
N GLY A 268 -17.05 -1.87 25.14
CA GLY A 268 -16.97 -0.46 25.57
C GLY A 268 -16.13 0.43 24.65
N GLY A 269 -16.65 0.79 23.49
CA GLY A 269 -16.20 1.95 22.70
C GLY A 269 -14.82 1.82 22.02
N GLY A 270 -14.80 1.62 20.71
CA GLY A 270 -13.69 2.06 19.88
C GLY A 270 -12.61 1.03 19.57
N THR A 271 -13.01 -0.15 19.10
CA THR A 271 -12.14 -0.92 18.20
C THR A 271 -12.76 -0.87 16.80
N ASP A 272 -11.98 -0.36 15.85
CA ASP A 272 -12.29 -0.40 14.44
C ASP A 272 -12.55 -1.87 14.05
N ILE A 273 -13.82 -2.23 13.84
CA ILE A 273 -14.25 -3.61 13.58
C ILE A 273 -13.82 -4.02 12.18
N PHE A 274 -13.58 -3.03 11.36
CA PHE A 274 -13.04 -3.16 10.02
C PHE A 274 -11.53 -2.94 10.13
N GLY A 275 -10.79 -4.02 10.31
CA GLY A 275 -9.33 -4.01 10.32
C GLY A 275 -8.74 -3.41 9.05
N GLY A 276 -9.02 -2.13 8.83
CA GLY A 276 -8.25 -1.26 7.97
C GLY A 276 -6.84 -1.25 8.56
N LYS A 277 -5.97 -2.15 8.09
CA LYS A 277 -4.55 -2.02 8.30
C LYS A 277 -4.21 -0.59 7.92
N LYS A 278 -3.80 0.22 8.91
CA LYS A 278 -3.15 1.50 8.60
C LYS A 278 -2.03 1.16 7.65
N THR A 279 -2.19 1.53 6.39
CA THR A 279 -1.10 1.57 5.44
C THR A 279 -0.09 2.55 6.00
N SER A 280 0.90 2.03 6.71
CA SER A 280 2.13 2.76 6.92
C SER A 280 2.72 2.92 5.52
N GLN A 281 2.67 4.12 4.98
CA GLN A 281 3.62 4.53 3.97
C GLN A 281 5.01 4.40 4.61
N GLN A 282 5.57 3.19 4.57
CA GLN A 282 6.99 3.02 4.73
C GLN A 282 7.62 3.64 3.48
N ARG A 283 8.05 4.89 3.61
CA ARG A 283 9.17 5.39 2.80
C ARG A 283 10.30 4.38 2.96
N CYS A 284 11.22 4.30 2.01
CA CYS A 284 12.47 3.52 2.08
C CYS A 284 13.32 3.96 3.30
N SER A 285 12.80 3.96 4.49
CA SER A 285 13.55 4.24 5.71
C SER A 285 13.61 2.97 6.52
N SER A 286 14.83 2.48 6.72
CA SER A 286 15.12 1.47 7.73
C SER A 286 14.51 1.89 9.07
N PRO A 287 13.99 0.95 9.89
CA PRO A 287 13.43 1.29 11.19
C PRO A 287 14.49 1.98 12.05
N PRO A 288 14.13 3.00 12.82
CA PRO A 288 15.01 3.46 13.89
C PRO A 288 15.19 2.33 14.91
N PHE A 289 16.37 2.11 15.36
CA PHE A 289 16.97 1.18 16.31
C PHE A 289 16.05 0.45 17.28
#